data_b041c1377562d85d675e2d2edf2acb59
#
_entry.id   b041c1377562d85d675e2d2edf2acb59
#
_cell.length_a   1.000
_cell.length_b   1.000
_cell.length_c   1.000
_cell.angle_alpha   90.00
_cell.angle_beta   90.00
_cell.angle_gamma   90.00
#
_symmetry.space_group_name_H-M   'P 1'
#
loop_
_entity.id
_entity.type
_entity.pdbx_description
1 polymer ?
#
loop_
_entity_poly.entity_id
_entity_poly.type
_entity_poly.pdbx_seq_one_letter_code
_entity_poly.pdbx_strand_id
1 'polypeptide(L)'
;MERITLSQKIEIYPNKEQIEELRKYFGYRRYCYNRAIRVQKEMYKEWRDFKNGLTEAELKRKVVKKVLMEKYPSFYSLRKRINTELKDWESLYNNRIRQYAAADVTDAIKNALNPKMPNHKFPKYKKKKNEKQSIRVPIKVVDKKCFVPRPKNKEAKLIGWIRMSEGIRWEGDRSDISTISYSHGKWYLSVTIKLNENETKKERDRYKFRFGERTGVDVNIRHFDYKNSFNEYMQVPTLNKRMEQLHKQISHYQRMLSKKKEKNKFWKTSKSYQRTKIKLDRAYRRLLGQQGELINQFVHYLHSQYKEVVIEDLDVTSMKMNKRLCRSLHKAMFGRFKIKMATKVQSSDLKLYLADQFYPSTQRCSCCGMVKTGEDKLGLSGDKHGNGHNEYKCYHCGEEMNRDENAVDNLIQYPESSYYKNLK
;
A
#
# COMPACT_ATOMS: atom_id res chain seq x y z
N MET A 1 25.01 6.00 13.27
CA MET A 1 23.86 5.06 13.17
C MET A 1 22.79 5.71 12.30
N GLU A 2 22.23 5.02 11.30
CA GLU A 2 21.22 5.61 10.43
C GLU A 2 19.93 5.87 11.22
N ARG A 3 19.40 7.10 11.11
CA ARG A 3 18.21 7.56 11.85
C ARG A 3 16.94 6.99 11.22
N ILE A 4 16.06 6.45 12.05
CA ILE A 4 14.78 5.86 11.63
C ILE A 4 13.83 6.97 11.18
N THR A 5 13.12 6.73 10.07
CA THR A 5 12.06 7.61 9.57
C THR A 5 10.70 6.93 9.75
N LEU A 6 9.80 7.58 10.49
CA LEU A 6 8.45 7.10 10.76
C LEU A 6 7.39 8.06 10.20
N SER A 7 6.20 7.56 9.99
CA SER A 7 5.03 8.37 9.60
C SER A 7 3.88 8.17 10.57
N GLN A 8 3.35 9.27 11.11
CA GLN A 8 2.16 9.27 11.95
C GLN A 8 0.96 9.81 11.17
N LYS A 9 -0.14 9.07 11.20
CA LYS A 9 -1.41 9.49 10.61
C LYS A 9 -2.39 9.86 11.72
N ILE A 10 -2.77 11.13 11.77
CA ILE A 10 -3.57 11.75 12.84
C ILE A 10 -4.91 12.21 12.27
N GLU A 11 -6.02 11.96 12.97
CA GLU A 11 -7.32 12.51 12.57
C GLU A 11 -7.36 14.00 12.85
N ILE A 12 -7.89 14.82 11.93
CA ILE A 12 -8.03 16.26 12.04
C ILE A 12 -9.48 16.68 11.88
N TYR A 13 -9.85 17.81 12.50
CA TYR A 13 -11.23 18.29 12.60
C TYR A 13 -11.36 19.68 11.97
N PRO A 14 -11.35 19.80 10.63
CA PRO A 14 -11.58 21.07 9.97
C PRO A 14 -13.05 21.51 10.12
N ASN A 15 -13.27 22.81 10.26
CA ASN A 15 -14.61 23.43 10.26
C ASN A 15 -15.23 23.44 8.83
N LYS A 16 -16.47 23.93 8.70
CA LYS A 16 -17.19 23.92 7.41
C LYS A 16 -16.45 24.71 6.33
N GLU A 17 -15.96 25.90 6.66
CA GLU A 17 -15.23 26.77 5.70
C GLU A 17 -13.89 26.15 5.27
N GLN A 18 -13.16 25.58 6.23
CA GLN A 18 -11.91 24.87 5.96
C GLN A 18 -12.14 23.64 5.08
N ILE A 19 -13.26 22.91 5.30
CA ILE A 19 -13.64 21.76 4.45
C ILE A 19 -13.90 22.20 3.01
N GLU A 20 -14.61 23.32 2.82
CA GLU A 20 -14.87 23.85 1.48
C GLU A 20 -13.56 24.21 0.76
N GLU A 21 -12.66 24.89 1.46
CA GLU A 21 -11.37 25.28 0.89
C GLU A 21 -10.47 24.06 0.60
N LEU A 22 -10.37 23.10 1.51
CA LEU A 22 -9.64 21.85 1.30
C LEU A 22 -10.19 21.06 0.12
N ARG A 23 -11.49 21.09 -0.14
CA ARG A 23 -12.11 20.45 -1.33
C ARG A 23 -11.68 21.14 -2.63
N LYS A 24 -11.51 22.46 -2.63
CA LYS A 24 -10.95 23.20 -3.79
C LYS A 24 -9.51 22.78 -4.02
N TYR A 25 -8.69 22.67 -2.96
CA TYR A 25 -7.32 22.16 -3.03
C TYR A 25 -7.25 20.74 -3.61
N PHE A 26 -8.16 19.84 -3.24
CA PHE A 26 -8.26 18.52 -3.89
C PHE A 26 -8.63 18.61 -5.37
N GLY A 27 -9.49 19.57 -5.72
CA GLY A 27 -9.84 19.89 -7.10
C GLY A 27 -8.60 20.32 -7.90
N TYR A 28 -7.85 21.26 -7.34
CA TYR A 28 -6.62 21.79 -7.94
C TYR A 28 -5.57 20.68 -8.11
N ARG A 29 -5.32 19.85 -7.09
CA ARG A 29 -4.39 18.72 -7.22
C ARG A 29 -4.78 17.77 -8.36
N ARG A 30 -6.06 17.47 -8.49
CA ARG A 30 -6.56 16.62 -9.57
C ARG A 30 -6.35 17.25 -10.94
N TYR A 31 -6.61 18.55 -11.07
CA TYR A 31 -6.32 19.32 -12.26
C TYR A 31 -4.83 19.25 -12.62
N CYS A 32 -3.94 19.56 -11.68
CA CYS A 32 -2.49 19.50 -11.88
C CYS A 32 -2.02 18.10 -12.30
N TYR A 33 -2.53 17.04 -11.65
CA TYR A 33 -2.19 15.66 -11.99
C TYR A 33 -2.63 15.29 -13.42
N ASN A 34 -3.85 15.64 -13.79
CA ASN A 34 -4.37 15.35 -15.12
C ASN A 34 -3.64 16.16 -16.21
N ARG A 35 -3.29 17.41 -15.92
CA ARG A 35 -2.45 18.25 -16.79
C ARG A 35 -1.06 17.64 -16.94
N ALA A 36 -0.45 17.19 -15.84
CA ALA A 36 0.85 16.53 -15.88
C ALA A 36 0.85 15.27 -16.77
N ILE A 37 -0.21 14.43 -16.71
CA ILE A 37 -0.35 13.29 -17.63
C ILE A 37 -0.42 13.74 -19.09
N ARG A 38 -1.21 14.79 -19.38
CA ARG A 38 -1.35 15.30 -20.74
C ARG A 38 -0.01 15.80 -21.29
N VAL A 39 0.63 16.70 -20.57
CA VAL A 39 1.93 17.28 -20.95
C VAL A 39 3.01 16.20 -21.08
N GLN A 40 3.05 15.23 -20.17
CA GLN A 40 4.01 14.12 -20.24
C GLN A 40 3.80 13.26 -21.51
N LYS A 41 2.56 13.02 -21.91
CA LYS A 41 2.27 12.29 -23.16
C LYS A 41 2.70 13.08 -24.40
N GLU A 42 2.48 14.40 -24.42
CA GLU A 42 2.92 15.29 -25.48
C GLU A 42 4.44 15.28 -25.61
N MET A 43 5.15 15.48 -24.50
CA MET A 43 6.62 15.44 -24.45
C MET A 43 7.18 14.08 -24.88
N TYR A 44 6.51 12.97 -24.47
CA TYR A 44 6.94 11.63 -24.87
C TYR A 44 6.73 11.38 -26.36
N LYS A 45 5.63 11.91 -26.94
CA LYS A 45 5.39 11.87 -28.37
C LYS A 45 6.47 12.64 -29.13
N GLU A 46 6.76 13.88 -28.74
CA GLU A 46 7.82 14.73 -29.31
C GLU A 46 9.19 14.04 -29.26
N TRP A 47 9.54 13.44 -28.12
CA TRP A 47 10.79 12.69 -27.97
C TRP A 47 10.85 11.46 -28.88
N ARG A 48 9.75 10.70 -28.97
CA ARG A 48 9.66 9.50 -29.83
C ARG A 48 9.75 9.86 -31.30
N ASP A 49 9.04 10.91 -31.72
CA ASP A 49 9.02 11.35 -33.11
C ASP A 49 10.41 11.86 -33.49
N PHE A 50 11.10 12.58 -32.62
CA PHE A 50 12.50 12.98 -32.80
C PHE A 50 13.43 11.75 -32.91
N LYS A 51 13.28 10.75 -32.01
CA LYS A 51 14.08 9.52 -32.04
C LYS A 51 13.86 8.71 -33.32
N ASN A 52 12.61 8.60 -33.76
CA ASN A 52 12.26 7.83 -34.97
C ASN A 52 12.73 8.52 -36.27
N GLY A 53 12.97 9.82 -36.24
CA GLY A 53 13.56 10.58 -37.38
C GLY A 53 15.07 10.43 -37.53
N LEU A 54 15.75 9.69 -36.61
CA LEU A 54 17.18 9.47 -36.63
C LEU A 54 17.53 8.12 -37.26
N THR A 55 18.60 8.08 -38.04
CA THR A 55 19.15 6.84 -38.59
C THR A 55 19.89 6.04 -37.52
N GLU A 56 20.10 4.73 -37.75
CA GLU A 56 20.86 3.88 -36.82
C GLU A 56 22.29 4.36 -36.57
N ALA A 57 22.93 4.96 -37.58
CA ALA A 57 24.27 5.53 -37.47
C ALA A 57 24.26 6.78 -36.56
N GLU A 58 23.25 7.62 -36.66
CA GLU A 58 23.09 8.79 -35.80
C GLU A 58 22.80 8.40 -34.35
N LEU A 59 21.96 7.40 -34.12
CA LEU A 59 21.66 6.87 -32.78
C LEU A 59 22.89 6.35 -32.02
N LYS A 60 23.93 5.93 -32.74
CA LYS A 60 25.21 5.48 -32.14
C LYS A 60 26.09 6.64 -31.69
N ARG A 61 25.94 7.85 -32.24
CA ARG A 61 26.78 9.03 -31.92
C ARG A 61 26.58 9.50 -30.49
N LYS A 62 27.65 9.74 -29.75
CA LYS A 62 27.62 10.21 -28.34
C LYS A 62 26.80 11.50 -28.16
N VAL A 63 26.97 12.46 -29.08
CA VAL A 63 26.23 13.74 -29.06
C VAL A 63 24.73 13.52 -29.18
N VAL A 64 24.28 12.67 -30.10
CA VAL A 64 22.87 12.36 -30.30
C VAL A 64 22.28 11.64 -29.09
N LYS A 65 23.03 10.70 -28.50
CA LYS A 65 22.61 10.05 -27.23
C LYS A 65 22.39 11.06 -26.11
N LYS A 66 23.28 12.05 -25.97
CA LYS A 66 23.15 13.12 -24.98
C LYS A 66 21.88 13.95 -25.24
N VAL A 67 21.64 14.38 -26.48
CA VAL A 67 20.44 15.13 -26.86
C VAL A 67 19.15 14.32 -26.60
N LEU A 68 19.15 13.01 -26.90
CA LEU A 68 18.03 12.11 -26.59
C LEU A 68 17.75 12.02 -25.10
N MET A 69 18.79 11.97 -24.27
CA MET A 69 18.63 11.96 -22.81
C MET A 69 18.07 13.29 -22.29
N GLU A 70 18.54 14.43 -22.82
CA GLU A 70 18.07 15.77 -22.46
C GLU A 70 16.60 16.00 -22.87
N LYS A 71 16.22 15.52 -24.05
CA LYS A 71 14.83 15.60 -24.56
C LYS A 71 13.88 14.59 -23.90
N TYR A 72 14.40 13.55 -23.22
CA TYR A 72 13.54 12.56 -22.55
C TYR A 72 12.70 13.21 -21.45
N PRO A 73 11.38 12.92 -21.38
CA PRO A 73 10.49 13.52 -20.40
C PRO A 73 10.87 13.15 -18.96
N SER A 74 11.68 13.98 -18.34
CA SER A 74 12.08 13.87 -16.93
C SER A 74 11.12 14.65 -16.02
N PHE A 75 11.23 14.45 -14.69
CA PHE A 75 10.51 15.28 -13.72
C PHE A 75 10.81 16.77 -13.89
N TYR A 76 12.07 17.12 -14.11
CA TYR A 76 12.49 18.52 -14.22
C TYR A 76 11.96 19.20 -15.51
N SER A 77 12.03 18.52 -16.65
CA SER A 77 11.51 19.00 -17.92
C SER A 77 9.96 19.13 -17.89
N LEU A 78 9.27 18.13 -17.32
CA LEU A 78 7.82 18.17 -17.10
C LEU A 78 7.42 19.34 -16.20
N ARG A 79 8.11 19.53 -15.08
CA ARG A 79 7.87 20.64 -14.14
C ARG A 79 8.09 21.99 -14.80
N LYS A 80 9.17 22.15 -15.59
CA LYS A 80 9.45 23.38 -16.34
C LYS A 80 8.30 23.70 -17.30
N ARG A 81 7.88 22.73 -18.13
CA ARG A 81 6.81 22.91 -19.13
C ARG A 81 5.44 23.18 -18.49
N ILE A 82 5.09 22.54 -17.40
CA ILE A 82 3.86 22.84 -16.66
C ILE A 82 3.88 24.27 -16.09
N ASN A 83 5.04 24.79 -15.71
CA ASN A 83 5.16 26.13 -15.12
C ASN A 83 5.13 27.27 -16.16
N THR A 84 5.36 27.01 -17.45
CA THR A 84 5.31 28.05 -18.50
C THR A 84 3.89 28.44 -18.89
N GLU A 85 2.88 27.59 -18.63
CA GLU A 85 1.49 27.81 -19.04
C GLU A 85 0.57 27.98 -17.84
N LEU A 86 0.94 28.77 -16.85
CA LEU A 86 0.11 28.97 -15.67
C LEU A 86 -1.06 29.89 -15.93
N LYS A 87 -2.22 29.57 -15.40
CA LYS A 87 -3.39 30.42 -15.36
C LYS A 87 -3.38 31.26 -14.09
N ASP A 88 -3.89 32.47 -14.11
CA ASP A 88 -3.87 33.40 -12.97
C ASP A 88 -4.47 32.81 -11.69
N TRP A 89 -5.59 32.12 -11.81
CA TRP A 89 -6.26 31.47 -10.66
C TRP A 89 -5.43 30.37 -9.99
N GLU A 90 -4.40 29.81 -10.65
CA GLU A 90 -3.53 28.79 -10.06
C GLU A 90 -2.65 29.38 -8.94
N SER A 91 -2.44 30.68 -8.93
CA SER A 91 -1.72 31.43 -7.89
C SER A 91 -2.45 31.39 -6.54
N LEU A 92 -3.76 31.15 -6.53
CA LEU A 92 -4.58 30.98 -5.33
C LEU A 92 -4.27 29.70 -4.56
N TYR A 93 -3.43 28.81 -5.10
CA TYR A 93 -3.06 27.54 -4.50
C TYR A 93 -1.57 27.41 -4.27
N ASN A 94 -1.18 26.59 -3.28
CA ASN A 94 0.22 26.35 -3.02
C ASN A 94 0.89 25.62 -4.20
N ASN A 95 1.99 26.16 -4.69
CA ASN A 95 2.75 25.63 -5.84
C ASN A 95 3.29 24.20 -5.59
N ARG A 96 3.51 23.80 -4.31
CA ARG A 96 3.92 22.44 -3.96
C ARG A 96 2.92 21.39 -4.43
N ILE A 97 1.62 21.71 -4.45
CA ILE A 97 0.57 20.79 -4.95
C ILE A 97 0.84 20.41 -6.42
N ARG A 98 1.20 21.39 -7.24
CA ARG A 98 1.54 21.18 -8.67
C ARG A 98 2.83 20.39 -8.83
N GLN A 99 3.86 20.74 -8.06
CA GLN A 99 5.14 20.03 -8.08
C GLN A 99 4.98 18.55 -7.71
N TYR A 100 4.27 18.25 -6.63
CA TYR A 100 4.01 16.86 -6.22
C TYR A 100 3.07 16.12 -7.17
N ALA A 101 2.16 16.81 -7.84
CA ALA A 101 1.33 16.19 -8.86
C ALA A 101 2.17 15.73 -10.07
N ALA A 102 3.15 16.54 -10.49
CA ALA A 102 4.11 16.18 -11.54
C ALA A 102 5.00 15.01 -11.11
N ALA A 103 5.55 15.03 -9.88
CA ALA A 103 6.35 13.94 -9.33
C ALA A 103 5.56 12.61 -9.28
N ASP A 104 4.32 12.66 -8.79
CA ASP A 104 3.44 11.48 -8.73
C ASP A 104 3.20 10.86 -10.13
N VAL A 105 3.12 11.66 -11.19
CA VAL A 105 2.97 11.17 -12.57
C VAL A 105 4.26 10.54 -13.07
N THR A 106 5.39 11.20 -12.85
CA THR A 106 6.71 10.69 -13.27
C THR A 106 7.02 9.36 -12.56
N ASP A 107 6.79 9.29 -11.25
CA ASP A 107 7.00 8.06 -10.47
C ASP A 107 6.07 6.92 -10.92
N ALA A 108 4.80 7.23 -11.21
CA ALA A 108 3.85 6.24 -11.72
C ALA A 108 4.27 5.68 -13.09
N ILE A 109 4.81 6.53 -13.98
CA ILE A 109 5.34 6.10 -15.28
C ILE A 109 6.61 5.26 -15.11
N LYS A 110 7.55 5.71 -14.25
CA LYS A 110 8.76 4.97 -13.92
C LYS A 110 8.45 3.57 -13.41
N ASN A 111 7.47 3.46 -12.50
CA ASN A 111 7.04 2.17 -11.98
C ASN A 111 6.36 1.29 -13.04
N ALA A 112 5.57 1.92 -13.95
CA ALA A 112 4.92 1.19 -15.04
C ALA A 112 5.89 0.66 -16.11
N LEU A 113 7.06 1.28 -16.23
CA LEU A 113 8.13 0.88 -17.15
C LEU A 113 9.15 -0.06 -16.49
N ASN A 114 9.07 -0.26 -15.19
CA ASN A 114 10.01 -1.10 -14.45
C ASN A 114 9.66 -2.60 -14.63
N PRO A 115 10.53 -3.42 -15.24
CA PRO A 115 10.28 -4.84 -15.44
C PRO A 115 10.05 -5.61 -14.12
N LYS A 116 10.66 -5.13 -13.02
CA LYS A 116 10.47 -5.71 -11.68
C LYS A 116 9.10 -5.39 -11.08
N MET A 117 8.26 -4.57 -11.75
CA MET A 117 6.93 -4.17 -11.30
C MET A 117 5.85 -4.41 -12.37
N PRO A 118 5.66 -5.65 -12.86
CA PRO A 118 4.80 -5.96 -14.03
C PRO A 118 3.33 -5.58 -13.83
N ASN A 119 2.88 -5.47 -12.60
CA ASN A 119 1.49 -5.11 -12.26
C ASN A 119 1.22 -3.60 -12.27
N HIS A 120 2.26 -2.75 -12.42
CA HIS A 120 2.10 -1.31 -12.51
C HIS A 120 1.73 -0.91 -13.94
N LYS A 121 0.58 -0.23 -14.05
CA LYS A 121 0.07 0.27 -15.34
C LYS A 121 0.31 1.78 -15.47
N PHE A 122 0.37 2.28 -16.70
CA PHE A 122 0.44 3.71 -16.97
C PHE A 122 -0.64 4.51 -16.23
N PRO A 123 -0.31 5.71 -15.70
CA PRO A 123 -1.23 6.50 -14.92
C PRO A 123 -2.46 6.93 -15.73
N LYS A 124 -3.64 6.79 -15.12
CA LYS A 124 -4.92 7.23 -15.69
C LYS A 124 -5.35 8.57 -15.12
N TYR A 125 -6.14 9.33 -15.90
CA TYR A 125 -6.76 10.56 -15.41
C TYR A 125 -7.59 10.34 -14.14
N LYS A 126 -7.38 11.19 -13.14
CA LYS A 126 -8.13 11.16 -11.88
C LYS A 126 -9.50 11.80 -12.05
N LYS A 127 -10.55 11.10 -11.61
CA LYS A 127 -11.94 11.57 -11.66
C LYS A 127 -12.37 12.15 -10.31
N LYS A 128 -13.32 13.11 -10.31
CA LYS A 128 -13.90 13.71 -9.09
C LYS A 128 -14.58 12.69 -8.16
N LYS A 129 -14.98 11.54 -8.71
CA LYS A 129 -15.68 10.46 -7.97
C LYS A 129 -14.78 9.65 -7.03
N ASN A 130 -13.46 9.82 -7.08
CA ASN A 130 -12.54 9.08 -6.22
C ASN A 130 -12.79 9.49 -4.75
N GLU A 131 -13.11 8.52 -3.91
CA GLU A 131 -13.43 8.75 -2.50
C GLU A 131 -12.19 9.12 -1.69
N LYS A 132 -11.04 8.51 -1.99
CA LYS A 132 -9.77 8.87 -1.37
C LYS A 132 -9.14 10.04 -2.10
N GLN A 133 -8.99 11.14 -1.39
CA GLN A 133 -8.35 12.35 -1.91
C GLN A 133 -7.25 12.78 -0.93
N SER A 134 -6.18 13.31 -1.46
CA SER A 134 -5.05 13.79 -0.64
C SER A 134 -4.33 14.94 -1.34
N ILE A 135 -3.70 15.81 -0.55
CA ILE A 135 -2.81 16.89 -0.99
C ILE A 135 -1.53 16.86 -0.16
N ARG A 136 -0.42 17.24 -0.77
CA ARG A 136 0.85 17.51 -0.08
C ARG A 136 1.07 19.00 -0.06
N VAL A 137 1.15 19.57 1.14
CA VAL A 137 1.31 21.01 1.35
C VAL A 137 2.22 21.26 2.56
N PRO A 138 2.86 22.44 2.64
CA PRO A 138 3.54 22.85 3.84
C PRO A 138 2.56 22.92 5.01
N ILE A 139 2.94 22.37 6.16
CA ILE A 139 2.11 22.36 7.37
C ILE A 139 3.00 22.55 8.58
N LYS A 140 2.67 23.52 9.42
CA LYS A 140 3.25 23.69 10.75
C LYS A 140 2.40 22.96 11.78
N VAL A 141 3.01 22.17 12.64
CA VAL A 141 2.32 21.47 13.74
C VAL A 141 2.82 22.01 15.05
N VAL A 142 1.88 22.42 15.91
CA VAL A 142 2.14 22.86 17.28
C VAL A 142 1.12 22.16 18.18
N ASP A 143 1.57 21.44 19.16
CA ASP A 143 0.75 20.65 20.09
C ASP A 143 -0.26 19.75 19.35
N LYS A 144 -1.55 19.96 19.62
CA LYS A 144 -2.66 19.26 18.98
C LYS A 144 -3.34 20.07 17.87
N LYS A 145 -2.59 20.96 17.20
CA LYS A 145 -3.08 21.78 16.09
C LYS A 145 -2.12 21.75 14.92
N CYS A 146 -2.67 21.75 13.71
CA CYS A 146 -1.88 21.92 12.48
C CYS A 146 -2.31 23.20 11.74
N PHE A 147 -1.35 23.95 11.24
CA PHE A 147 -1.56 25.19 10.51
C PHE A 147 -1.26 25.00 9.03
N VAL A 148 -2.22 25.30 8.19
CA VAL A 148 -2.07 25.33 6.72
C VAL A 148 -1.85 26.76 6.29
N PRO A 149 -0.63 27.13 5.84
CA PRO A 149 -0.30 28.50 5.52
C PRO A 149 -1.05 28.94 4.24
N ARG A 150 -1.26 30.25 4.15
CA ARG A 150 -1.75 30.89 2.91
C ARG A 150 -0.71 30.71 1.81
N PRO A 151 -1.12 30.52 0.54
CA PRO A 151 -0.26 30.70 -0.62
C PRO A 151 0.33 32.12 -0.66
N LYS A 152 1.32 32.37 -1.53
CA LYS A 152 1.94 33.69 -1.68
C LYS A 152 0.94 34.77 -2.12
N ASN A 153 -0.08 34.39 -2.91
CA ASN A 153 -1.13 35.31 -3.33
C ASN A 153 -2.00 35.71 -2.14
N LYS A 154 -2.11 37.02 -1.87
CA LYS A 154 -2.88 37.58 -0.75
C LYS A 154 -4.41 37.38 -0.90
N GLU A 155 -4.90 37.21 -2.12
CA GLU A 155 -6.32 36.92 -2.41
C GLU A 155 -6.71 35.48 -2.06
N ALA A 156 -5.71 34.58 -1.91
CA ALA A 156 -5.96 33.21 -1.54
C ALA A 156 -6.57 33.13 -0.12
N LYS A 157 -7.61 32.32 0.04
CA LYS A 157 -8.26 32.12 1.34
C LYS A 157 -7.34 31.36 2.28
N LEU A 158 -7.21 31.85 3.53
CA LEU A 158 -6.45 31.19 4.59
C LEU A 158 -7.23 30.01 5.14
N ILE A 159 -6.63 28.82 5.17
CA ILE A 159 -7.20 27.66 5.87
C ILE A 159 -6.90 27.75 7.36
N GLY A 160 -5.67 28.11 7.73
CA GLY A 160 -5.28 28.39 9.11
C GLY A 160 -5.17 27.16 10.00
N TRP A 161 -5.47 27.33 11.31
CA TRP A 161 -5.33 26.30 12.32
C TRP A 161 -6.46 25.27 12.28
N ILE A 162 -6.11 23.98 12.29
CA ILE A 162 -7.05 22.85 12.38
C ILE A 162 -6.69 22.02 13.61
N ARG A 163 -7.68 21.67 14.43
CA ARG A 163 -7.51 20.80 15.59
C ARG A 163 -7.21 19.38 15.17
N MET A 164 -6.30 18.71 15.88
CA MET A 164 -5.92 17.32 15.71
C MET A 164 -6.44 16.46 16.87
N SER A 165 -6.62 15.17 16.67
CA SER A 165 -7.03 14.21 17.71
C SER A 165 -5.94 13.99 18.75
N GLU A 166 -4.69 14.05 18.35
CA GLU A 166 -3.51 13.84 19.18
C GLU A 166 -2.33 14.70 18.67
N GLY A 167 -1.31 14.87 19.51
CA GLY A 167 -0.04 15.49 19.12
C GLY A 167 0.87 14.50 18.39
N ILE A 168 2.06 14.97 18.02
CA ILE A 168 3.10 14.11 17.46
C ILE A 168 3.74 13.32 18.60
N ARG A 169 3.91 12.01 18.37
CA ARG A 169 4.35 11.04 19.39
C ARG A 169 5.85 10.98 19.58
N TRP A 170 6.62 11.33 18.55
CA TRP A 170 8.07 11.15 18.55
C TRP A 170 8.80 12.48 18.39
N GLU A 171 9.97 12.55 18.98
CA GLU A 171 10.89 13.65 18.79
C GLU A 171 11.81 13.42 17.59
N GLY A 172 12.06 14.48 16.83
CA GLY A 172 12.91 14.42 15.64
C GLY A 172 12.61 15.50 14.62
N ASP A 173 13.31 15.43 13.49
CA ASP A 173 13.14 16.38 12.40
C ASP A 173 11.87 16.07 11.63
N ARG A 174 11.00 17.04 11.54
CA ARG A 174 9.75 16.94 10.80
C ARG A 174 9.92 17.46 9.38
N SER A 175 9.37 16.74 8.41
CA SER A 175 9.26 17.30 7.07
C SER A 175 8.28 18.48 7.09
N ASP A 176 8.66 19.61 6.50
CA ASP A 176 7.78 20.76 6.31
C ASP A 176 6.54 20.40 5.52
N ILE A 177 6.66 19.41 4.62
CA ILE A 177 5.59 18.95 3.77
C ILE A 177 4.87 17.77 4.42
N SER A 178 3.59 17.96 4.68
CA SER A 178 2.70 16.92 5.20
C SER A 178 1.55 16.64 4.25
N THR A 179 0.90 15.49 4.44
CA THR A 179 -0.22 15.07 3.59
C THR A 179 -1.54 15.21 4.34
N ILE A 180 -2.43 16.09 3.83
CA ILE A 180 -3.84 16.08 4.25
C ILE A 180 -4.60 15.13 3.34
N SER A 181 -5.40 14.24 3.93
CA SER A 181 -6.20 13.27 3.19
C SER A 181 -7.63 13.18 3.73
N TYR A 182 -8.55 12.88 2.82
CA TYR A 182 -9.94 12.58 3.15
C TYR A 182 -10.27 11.16 2.73
N SER A 183 -10.88 10.38 3.63
CA SER A 183 -11.30 9.02 3.37
C SER A 183 -12.46 8.62 4.27
N HIS A 184 -13.51 8.06 3.69
CA HIS A 184 -14.67 7.53 4.40
C HIS A 184 -15.27 8.48 5.46
N GLY A 185 -15.43 9.75 5.09
CA GLY A 185 -16.06 10.76 5.95
C GLY A 185 -15.15 11.40 6.98
N LYS A 186 -13.85 11.11 7.01
CA LYS A 186 -12.88 11.69 7.96
C LYS A 186 -11.68 12.32 7.27
N TRP A 187 -11.10 13.30 7.96
CA TRP A 187 -9.90 14.02 7.54
C TRP A 187 -8.70 13.54 8.35
N TYR A 188 -7.56 13.43 7.71
CA TYR A 188 -6.34 12.98 8.33
C TYR A 188 -5.16 13.84 7.89
N LEU A 189 -4.24 14.06 8.80
CA LEU A 189 -2.91 14.57 8.56
C LEU A 189 -1.92 13.41 8.68
N SER A 190 -1.04 13.25 7.69
CA SER A 190 0.11 12.34 7.77
C SER A 190 1.38 13.16 7.80
N VAL A 191 2.15 13.01 8.89
CA VAL A 191 3.43 13.69 9.12
C VAL A 191 4.54 12.65 9.06
N THR A 192 5.63 12.98 8.40
CA THR A 192 6.85 12.17 8.36
C THR A 192 7.87 12.77 9.31
N ILE A 193 8.46 11.96 10.18
CA ILE A 193 9.38 12.34 11.24
C ILE A 193 10.63 11.50 11.10
N LYS A 194 11.79 12.13 11.00
CA LYS A 194 13.10 11.49 11.10
C LYS A 194 13.52 11.59 12.57
N LEU A 195 13.48 10.46 13.27
CA LEU A 195 13.72 10.40 14.71
C LEU A 195 15.09 11.01 15.06
N ASN A 196 15.21 11.64 16.23
CA ASN A 196 16.52 11.99 16.78
C ASN A 196 17.29 10.72 17.19
N GLU A 197 18.53 10.84 17.60
CA GLU A 197 19.38 9.69 17.94
C GLU A 197 18.85 8.92 19.15
N ASN A 198 18.35 9.63 20.17
CA ASN A 198 17.80 9.02 21.39
C ASN A 198 16.54 8.21 21.09
N GLU A 199 15.59 8.76 20.32
CA GLU A 199 14.38 8.05 19.91
C GLU A 199 14.70 6.89 18.97
N THR A 200 15.69 7.03 18.08
CA THR A 200 16.17 5.95 17.22
C THR A 200 16.73 4.79 18.04
N LYS A 201 17.52 5.10 19.08
CA LYS A 201 18.05 4.09 20.00
C LYS A 201 16.93 3.41 20.78
N LYS A 202 16.00 4.17 21.36
CA LYS A 202 14.83 3.62 22.10
C LYS A 202 14.00 2.67 21.22
N GLU A 203 13.71 3.05 19.96
CA GLU A 203 12.93 2.19 19.05
C GLU A 203 13.68 0.89 18.71
N ARG A 204 15.01 0.91 18.58
CA ARG A 204 15.81 -0.30 18.34
C ARG A 204 15.93 -1.16 19.58
N ASP A 205 16.21 -0.55 20.74
CA ASP A 205 16.38 -1.28 21.99
C ASP A 205 15.07 -1.93 22.47
N ARG A 206 13.91 -1.38 22.12
CA ARG A 206 12.58 -1.96 22.44
C ARG A 206 12.44 -3.42 22.02
N TYR A 207 13.15 -3.83 20.95
CA TYR A 207 13.03 -5.17 20.38
C TYR A 207 14.37 -5.92 20.33
N LYS A 208 15.29 -5.55 21.23
CA LYS A 208 16.63 -6.15 21.28
C LYS A 208 16.61 -7.62 21.73
N PHE A 209 15.72 -7.94 22.66
CA PHE A 209 15.58 -9.31 23.17
C PHE A 209 14.38 -9.97 22.51
N ARG A 210 14.64 -10.99 21.69
CA ARG A 210 13.66 -11.82 21.01
C ARG A 210 13.93 -13.28 21.34
N PHE A 211 12.88 -14.01 21.68
CA PHE A 211 13.00 -15.39 22.15
C PHE A 211 13.19 -16.38 20.99
N GLY A 212 12.52 -16.16 19.87
CA GLY A 212 12.58 -17.04 18.70
C GLY A 212 13.58 -16.55 17.64
N GLU A 213 14.31 -17.47 17.04
CA GLU A 213 15.20 -17.13 15.93
C GLU A 213 14.39 -16.82 14.67
N ARG A 214 13.56 -17.76 14.21
CA ARG A 214 12.80 -17.65 12.95
C ARG A 214 11.41 -18.26 13.04
N THR A 215 10.46 -17.66 12.31
CA THR A 215 9.16 -18.30 12.04
C THR A 215 8.78 -18.13 10.58
N GLY A 216 8.04 -19.09 10.05
CA GLY A 216 7.34 -19.00 8.76
C GLY A 216 5.90 -18.54 8.99
N VAL A 217 5.35 -17.76 8.06
CA VAL A 217 3.93 -17.38 8.09
C VAL A 217 3.30 -17.77 6.76
N ASP A 218 2.50 -18.80 6.77
CA ASP A 218 1.62 -19.15 5.65
C ASP A 218 0.38 -18.26 5.69
N VAL A 219 0.07 -17.62 4.56
CA VAL A 219 -0.94 -16.57 4.47
C VAL A 219 -2.19 -17.09 3.79
N ASN A 220 -3.08 -17.67 4.57
CA ASN A 220 -4.34 -18.23 4.10
C ASN A 220 -5.49 -17.19 4.06
N ILE A 221 -6.58 -17.51 3.33
CA ILE A 221 -7.74 -16.61 3.19
C ILE A 221 -8.43 -16.33 4.53
N ARG A 222 -8.48 -17.33 5.41
CA ARG A 222 -9.22 -17.28 6.68
C ARG A 222 -8.34 -17.07 7.91
N HIS A 223 -7.08 -17.44 7.84
CA HIS A 223 -6.11 -17.37 8.95
C HIS A 223 -4.70 -17.12 8.43
N PHE A 224 -3.85 -16.70 9.33
CA PHE A 224 -2.40 -16.75 9.20
C PHE A 224 -1.93 -17.93 10.05
N ASP A 225 -1.12 -18.81 9.46
CA ASP A 225 -0.57 -19.97 10.10
C ASP A 225 0.90 -19.71 10.39
N TYR A 226 1.35 -20.03 11.61
CA TYR A 226 2.73 -19.83 12.02
C TYR A 226 3.10 -20.76 13.17
N LYS A 227 4.38 -20.89 13.49
CA LYS A 227 4.82 -21.53 14.74
C LYS A 227 5.21 -20.49 15.77
N ASN A 228 4.79 -20.68 17.03
CA ASN A 228 5.16 -19.80 18.12
C ASN A 228 6.63 -20.06 18.58
N SER A 229 7.14 -19.29 19.54
CA SER A 229 8.52 -19.43 20.04
C SER A 229 8.81 -20.77 20.73
N PHE A 230 7.78 -21.54 21.04
CA PHE A 230 7.87 -22.92 21.59
C PHE A 230 7.73 -23.99 20.49
N ASN A 231 7.78 -23.59 19.22
CA ASN A 231 7.61 -24.45 18.04
C ASN A 231 6.21 -25.10 17.92
N GLU A 232 5.19 -24.54 18.59
CA GLU A 232 3.80 -25.00 18.47
C GLU A 232 3.12 -24.32 17.29
N TYR A 233 2.35 -25.09 16.53
CA TYR A 233 1.55 -24.59 15.41
C TYR A 233 0.38 -23.75 15.89
N MET A 234 0.23 -22.57 15.34
CA MET A 234 -0.75 -21.57 15.73
C MET A 234 -1.48 -20.97 14.53
N GLN A 235 -2.73 -20.60 14.75
CA GLN A 235 -3.56 -19.92 13.74
C GLN A 235 -4.10 -18.58 14.25
N VAL A 236 -3.96 -17.53 13.45
CA VAL A 236 -4.57 -16.22 13.69
C VAL A 236 -5.68 -15.97 12.70
N PRO A 237 -6.97 -15.94 13.12
CA PRO A 237 -8.08 -15.69 12.20
C PRO A 237 -7.99 -14.33 11.53
N THR A 238 -8.13 -14.25 10.20
CA THR A 238 -8.17 -13.00 9.44
C THR A 238 -9.55 -12.32 9.49
N LEU A 239 -10.59 -13.06 9.90
CA LEU A 239 -11.96 -12.59 10.02
C LEU A 239 -12.56 -12.99 11.38
N ASN A 240 -13.25 -12.06 12.01
CA ASN A 240 -14.08 -12.32 13.18
C ASN A 240 -15.57 -12.06 12.85
N LYS A 241 -16.47 -12.53 13.72
CA LYS A 241 -17.92 -12.37 13.55
C LYS A 241 -18.35 -10.94 13.26
N ARG A 242 -17.71 -9.95 13.91
CA ARG A 242 -18.02 -8.54 13.71
C ARG A 242 -17.57 -8.02 12.34
N MET A 243 -16.43 -8.44 11.83
CA MET A 243 -15.99 -8.11 10.46
C MET A 243 -16.94 -8.71 9.41
N GLU A 244 -17.42 -9.93 9.63
CA GLU A 244 -18.41 -10.55 8.74
C GLU A 244 -19.73 -9.77 8.71
N GLN A 245 -20.22 -9.35 9.87
CA GLN A 245 -21.41 -8.47 9.96
C GLN A 245 -21.19 -7.15 9.21
N LEU A 246 -20.00 -6.54 9.35
CA LEU A 246 -19.67 -5.31 8.63
C LEU A 246 -19.61 -5.53 7.11
N HIS A 247 -19.09 -6.67 6.64
CA HIS A 247 -19.15 -7.04 5.22
C HIS A 247 -20.58 -7.17 4.70
N LYS A 248 -21.47 -7.81 5.47
CA LYS A 248 -22.91 -7.90 5.14
C LYS A 248 -23.56 -6.51 5.07
N GLN A 249 -23.30 -5.64 6.06
CA GLN A 249 -23.79 -4.25 6.08
C GLN A 249 -23.29 -3.43 4.89
N ILE A 250 -22.01 -3.53 4.54
CA ILE A 250 -21.41 -2.85 3.38
C ILE A 250 -22.13 -3.29 2.10
N SER A 251 -22.30 -4.58 1.89
CA SER A 251 -23.01 -5.13 0.72
C SER A 251 -24.46 -4.66 0.66
N HIS A 252 -25.15 -4.57 1.80
CA HIS A 252 -26.52 -4.04 1.89
C HIS A 252 -26.57 -2.56 1.49
N TYR A 253 -25.71 -1.70 2.08
CA TYR A 253 -25.70 -0.27 1.74
C TYR A 253 -25.28 0.00 0.29
N GLN A 254 -24.39 -0.80 -0.28
CA GLN A 254 -24.03 -0.70 -1.69
C GLN A 254 -25.22 -0.98 -2.60
N ARG A 255 -26.00 -2.06 -2.31
CA ARG A 255 -27.25 -2.37 -3.05
C ARG A 255 -28.27 -1.25 -2.93
N MET A 256 -28.47 -0.70 -1.71
CA MET A 256 -29.38 0.44 -1.52
C MET A 256 -28.96 1.65 -2.34
N LEU A 257 -27.66 1.98 -2.38
CA LEU A 257 -27.14 3.11 -3.17
C LEU A 257 -27.32 2.89 -4.67
N SER A 258 -27.14 1.66 -5.18
CA SER A 258 -27.39 1.32 -6.59
C SER A 258 -28.87 1.55 -6.95
N LYS A 259 -29.80 0.99 -6.18
CA LYS A 259 -31.24 1.21 -6.38
C LYS A 259 -31.64 2.70 -6.35
N LYS A 260 -31.04 3.51 -5.44
CA LYS A 260 -31.30 4.95 -5.38
C LYS A 260 -30.74 5.72 -6.58
N LYS A 261 -29.64 5.24 -7.18
CA LYS A 261 -29.09 5.84 -8.42
C LYS A 261 -29.98 5.55 -9.63
N GLU A 262 -30.53 4.36 -9.72
CA GLU A 262 -31.44 3.96 -10.80
C GLU A 262 -32.74 4.74 -10.75
N LYS A 263 -33.33 4.92 -9.55
CA LYS A 263 -34.63 5.59 -9.37
C LYS A 263 -34.59 7.12 -9.51
N ASN A 264 -33.43 7.76 -9.38
CA ASN A 264 -33.34 9.23 -9.34
C ASN A 264 -32.15 9.75 -10.14
N LYS A 265 -32.41 10.46 -11.23
CA LYS A 265 -31.40 11.11 -12.08
C LYS A 265 -30.52 12.13 -11.26
N PHE A 266 -31.12 12.78 -10.27
CA PHE A 266 -30.46 13.73 -9.36
C PHE A 266 -30.00 13.11 -8.04
N TRP A 267 -29.72 11.80 -8.05
CA TRP A 267 -29.34 11.05 -6.85
C TRP A 267 -28.23 11.69 -6.00
N LYS A 268 -27.31 12.46 -6.60
CA LYS A 268 -26.19 13.10 -5.89
C LYS A 268 -26.64 14.13 -4.86
N THR A 269 -27.73 14.84 -5.10
CA THR A 269 -28.31 15.86 -4.22
C THR A 269 -29.36 15.29 -3.25
N SER A 270 -29.81 14.06 -3.49
CA SER A 270 -30.83 13.41 -2.65
C SER A 270 -30.35 13.22 -1.21
N LYS A 271 -31.08 13.78 -0.24
CA LYS A 271 -30.83 13.61 1.21
C LYS A 271 -30.80 12.12 1.60
N SER A 272 -31.71 11.32 1.04
CA SER A 272 -31.79 9.87 1.29
C SER A 272 -30.54 9.12 0.80
N TYR A 273 -30.02 9.48 -0.38
CA TYR A 273 -28.77 8.92 -0.88
C TYR A 273 -27.59 9.30 0.02
N GLN A 274 -27.47 10.57 0.42
CA GLN A 274 -26.39 11.05 1.27
C GLN A 274 -26.40 10.36 2.64
N ARG A 275 -27.58 10.19 3.26
CA ARG A 275 -27.72 9.44 4.53
C ARG A 275 -27.21 7.99 4.40
N THR A 276 -27.57 7.31 3.32
CA THR A 276 -27.11 5.93 3.07
C THR A 276 -25.61 5.89 2.81
N LYS A 277 -25.06 6.86 2.08
CA LYS A 277 -23.62 7.01 1.85
C LYS A 277 -22.83 7.17 3.16
N ILE A 278 -23.33 8.00 4.08
CA ILE A 278 -22.72 8.17 5.41
C ILE A 278 -22.69 6.83 6.18
N LYS A 279 -23.78 6.05 6.12
CA LYS A 279 -23.83 4.73 6.76
C LYS A 279 -22.80 3.78 6.15
N LEU A 280 -22.69 3.75 4.83
CA LEU A 280 -21.67 2.96 4.12
C LEU A 280 -20.24 3.37 4.52
N ASP A 281 -19.95 4.66 4.55
CA ASP A 281 -18.63 5.18 4.94
C ASP A 281 -18.29 4.83 6.41
N ARG A 282 -19.25 4.86 7.31
CA ARG A 282 -19.08 4.41 8.70
C ARG A 282 -18.77 2.91 8.78
N ALA A 283 -19.49 2.09 8.02
CA ALA A 283 -19.25 0.63 7.99
C ALA A 283 -17.86 0.31 7.44
N TYR A 284 -17.43 0.92 6.33
CA TYR A 284 -16.08 0.77 5.80
C TYR A 284 -15.00 1.18 6.81
N ARG A 285 -15.19 2.31 7.47
CA ARG A 285 -14.23 2.82 8.45
C ARG A 285 -14.05 1.87 9.62
N ARG A 286 -15.15 1.32 10.16
CA ARG A 286 -15.12 0.32 11.23
C ARG A 286 -14.41 -0.96 10.78
N LEU A 287 -14.72 -1.47 9.59
CA LEU A 287 -14.07 -2.65 9.03
C LEU A 287 -12.56 -2.44 8.84
N LEU A 288 -12.17 -1.32 8.21
CA LEU A 288 -10.77 -0.99 7.97
C LEU A 288 -9.98 -0.77 9.27
N GLY A 289 -10.66 -0.25 10.32
CA GLY A 289 -10.07 -0.10 11.65
C GLY A 289 -9.79 -1.47 12.29
N GLN A 290 -10.78 -2.37 12.32
CA GLN A 290 -10.60 -3.72 12.88
C GLN A 290 -9.55 -4.55 12.13
N GLN A 291 -9.58 -4.51 10.79
CA GLN A 291 -8.57 -5.17 9.98
C GLN A 291 -7.16 -4.60 10.23
N GLY A 292 -7.06 -3.28 10.39
CA GLY A 292 -5.80 -2.62 10.69
C GLY A 292 -5.26 -2.99 12.06
N GLU A 293 -6.14 -3.10 13.06
CA GLU A 293 -5.78 -3.49 14.42
C GLU A 293 -5.28 -4.93 14.49
N LEU A 294 -6.02 -5.87 13.90
CA LEU A 294 -5.62 -7.28 13.84
C LEU A 294 -4.23 -7.43 13.20
N ILE A 295 -4.00 -6.80 12.04
CA ILE A 295 -2.69 -6.85 11.38
C ILE A 295 -1.62 -6.20 12.25
N ASN A 296 -1.90 -5.05 12.88
CA ASN A 296 -0.92 -4.36 13.72
C ASN A 296 -0.52 -5.21 14.93
N GLN A 297 -1.49 -5.85 15.59
CA GLN A 297 -1.23 -6.74 16.72
C GLN A 297 -0.40 -7.95 16.30
N PHE A 298 -0.76 -8.61 15.20
CA PHE A 298 -0.02 -9.77 14.72
C PHE A 298 1.40 -9.42 14.25
N VAL A 299 1.55 -8.34 13.48
CA VAL A 299 2.87 -7.83 13.06
C VAL A 299 3.72 -7.41 14.25
N HIS A 300 3.11 -6.79 15.27
CA HIS A 300 3.80 -6.43 16.51
C HIS A 300 4.26 -7.68 17.26
N TYR A 301 3.41 -8.69 17.38
CA TYR A 301 3.75 -9.97 17.98
C TYR A 301 4.94 -10.61 17.27
N LEU A 302 4.85 -10.83 15.97
CA LEU A 302 5.96 -11.41 15.19
C LEU A 302 7.26 -10.62 15.36
N HIS A 303 7.18 -9.30 15.30
CA HIS A 303 8.33 -8.41 15.46
C HIS A 303 8.94 -8.47 16.86
N SER A 304 8.14 -8.67 17.90
CA SER A 304 8.62 -8.77 19.29
C SER A 304 9.19 -10.15 19.63
N GLN A 305 8.75 -11.20 18.93
CA GLN A 305 9.13 -12.56 19.25
C GLN A 305 10.30 -13.10 18.44
N TYR A 306 10.46 -12.69 17.16
CA TYR A 306 11.40 -13.33 16.23
C TYR A 306 12.43 -12.36 15.67
N LYS A 307 13.64 -12.87 15.42
CA LYS A 307 14.70 -12.15 14.69
C LYS A 307 14.45 -12.19 13.18
N GLU A 308 13.92 -13.29 12.68
CA GLU A 308 13.67 -13.54 11.28
C GLU A 308 12.23 -14.00 11.04
N VAL A 309 11.58 -13.47 10.01
CA VAL A 309 10.24 -13.88 9.59
C VAL A 309 10.26 -14.18 8.10
N VAL A 310 9.71 -15.33 7.73
CA VAL A 310 9.56 -15.75 6.33
C VAL A 310 8.08 -15.70 5.96
N ILE A 311 7.73 -15.04 4.87
CA ILE A 311 6.35 -14.98 4.35
C ILE A 311 6.34 -15.28 2.85
N GLU A 312 5.26 -15.85 2.33
CA GLU A 312 5.10 -16.08 0.91
C GLU A 312 4.92 -14.78 0.12
N ASP A 313 5.58 -14.67 -1.04
CA ASP A 313 5.37 -13.56 -2.00
C ASP A 313 4.23 -13.86 -2.97
N LEU A 314 3.01 -13.98 -2.45
CA LEU A 314 1.84 -14.30 -3.25
C LEU A 314 1.50 -13.19 -4.25
N ASP A 315 1.32 -13.55 -5.54
CA ASP A 315 0.73 -12.66 -6.54
C ASP A 315 -0.82 -12.64 -6.39
N VAL A 316 -1.26 -11.81 -5.46
CA VAL A 316 -2.70 -11.59 -5.22
C VAL A 316 -3.43 -11.07 -6.48
N THR A 317 -2.72 -10.50 -7.45
CA THR A 317 -3.34 -9.94 -8.66
C THR A 317 -3.77 -11.03 -9.62
N SER A 318 -2.92 -12.03 -9.86
CA SER A 318 -3.25 -13.20 -10.67
C SER A 318 -4.35 -14.03 -10.00
N MET A 319 -4.27 -14.23 -8.68
CA MET A 319 -5.31 -14.94 -7.93
C MET A 319 -6.70 -14.28 -8.01
N LYS A 320 -6.78 -12.94 -8.12
CA LYS A 320 -8.05 -12.19 -8.27
C LYS A 320 -8.72 -12.39 -9.63
N MET A 321 -8.03 -12.91 -10.62
CA MET A 321 -8.64 -13.25 -11.92
C MET A 321 -9.66 -14.39 -11.77
N ASN A 322 -9.51 -15.24 -10.78
CA ASN A 322 -10.53 -16.21 -10.41
C ASN A 322 -11.72 -15.50 -9.72
N LYS A 323 -12.87 -15.42 -10.43
CA LYS A 323 -14.08 -14.73 -9.96
C LYS A 323 -14.63 -15.29 -8.64
N ARG A 324 -14.46 -16.60 -8.38
CA ARG A 324 -14.94 -17.25 -7.14
C ARG A 324 -14.10 -16.81 -5.93
N LEU A 325 -12.77 -16.73 -6.08
CA LEU A 325 -11.84 -16.36 -5.01
C LEU A 325 -11.73 -14.84 -4.79
N CYS A 326 -12.06 -14.02 -5.80
CA CYS A 326 -11.85 -12.56 -5.76
C CYS A 326 -12.45 -11.88 -4.50
N ARG A 327 -13.67 -12.27 -4.09
CA ARG A 327 -14.32 -11.71 -2.90
C ARG A 327 -13.59 -12.09 -1.61
N SER A 328 -13.15 -13.34 -1.50
CA SER A 328 -12.43 -13.86 -0.34
C SER A 328 -11.04 -13.24 -0.24
N LEU A 329 -10.32 -13.15 -1.34
CA LEU A 329 -9.01 -12.49 -1.43
C LEU A 329 -9.06 -11.00 -1.07
N HIS A 330 -10.15 -10.29 -1.40
CA HIS A 330 -10.35 -8.91 -0.92
C HIS A 330 -10.51 -8.79 0.60
N LYS A 331 -10.98 -9.84 1.27
CA LYS A 331 -11.11 -9.91 2.72
C LYS A 331 -9.79 -10.28 3.40
N ALA A 332 -8.94 -11.05 2.73
CA ALA A 332 -7.77 -11.73 3.29
C ALA A 332 -6.55 -10.85 3.57
N MET A 333 -6.58 -9.57 3.37
CA MET A 333 -5.60 -8.57 3.84
C MET A 333 -4.11 -8.81 3.50
N PHE A 334 -3.77 -9.75 2.60
CA PHE A 334 -2.39 -10.16 2.26
C PHE A 334 -1.45 -8.98 1.99
N GLY A 335 -1.81 -8.10 1.06
CA GLY A 335 -0.98 -6.94 0.73
C GLY A 335 -0.77 -5.97 1.90
N ARG A 336 -1.73 -5.87 2.83
CA ARG A 336 -1.59 -5.03 4.04
C ARG A 336 -0.60 -5.63 5.01
N PHE A 337 -0.67 -6.94 5.24
CA PHE A 337 0.25 -7.68 6.11
C PHE A 337 1.69 -7.53 5.58
N LYS A 338 1.94 -7.86 4.31
CA LYS A 338 3.25 -7.72 3.67
C LYS A 338 3.82 -6.29 3.80
N ILE A 339 3.02 -5.26 3.48
CA ILE A 339 3.46 -3.86 3.61
C ILE A 339 3.81 -3.50 5.06
N LYS A 340 3.02 -3.97 6.03
CA LYS A 340 3.28 -3.68 7.45
C LYS A 340 4.53 -4.38 7.96
N MET A 341 4.77 -5.64 7.56
CA MET A 341 6.01 -6.36 7.87
C MET A 341 7.22 -5.64 7.27
N ALA A 342 7.18 -5.28 5.98
CA ALA A 342 8.25 -4.54 5.32
C ALA A 342 8.54 -3.18 5.99
N THR A 343 7.50 -2.49 6.50
CA THR A 343 7.68 -1.24 7.25
C THR A 343 8.43 -1.47 8.57
N LYS A 344 8.20 -2.61 9.24
CA LYS A 344 8.88 -2.94 10.48
C LYS A 344 10.38 -3.22 10.27
N VAL A 345 10.72 -3.89 9.18
CA VAL A 345 12.12 -4.12 8.79
C VAL A 345 12.89 -2.81 8.65
N GLN A 346 12.29 -1.78 8.07
CA GLN A 346 12.94 -0.46 7.90
C GLN A 346 13.24 0.24 9.24
N SER A 347 12.51 -0.08 10.29
CA SER A 347 12.63 0.57 11.61
C SER A 347 13.31 -0.30 12.67
N SER A 348 13.80 -1.49 12.31
CA SER A 348 14.40 -2.44 13.26
C SER A 348 15.43 -3.33 12.58
N ASP A 349 16.02 -4.23 13.34
CA ASP A 349 16.94 -5.29 12.92
C ASP A 349 16.24 -6.60 12.51
N LEU A 350 14.90 -6.61 12.43
CA LEU A 350 14.13 -7.75 11.95
C LEU A 350 14.53 -8.07 10.50
N LYS A 351 14.84 -9.31 10.21
CA LYS A 351 15.02 -9.81 8.85
C LYS A 351 13.71 -10.39 8.33
N LEU A 352 13.30 -9.93 7.15
CA LEU A 352 12.12 -10.42 6.45
C LEU A 352 12.55 -11.12 5.16
N TYR A 353 12.22 -12.39 5.04
CA TYR A 353 12.40 -13.15 3.81
C TYR A 353 11.07 -13.28 3.09
N LEU A 354 11.09 -13.05 1.79
CA LEU A 354 9.95 -13.26 0.90
C LEU A 354 10.20 -14.55 0.13
N ALA A 355 9.48 -15.61 0.45
CA ALA A 355 9.59 -16.86 -0.27
C ALA A 355 9.03 -16.69 -1.69
N ASP A 356 9.78 -17.19 -2.68
CA ASP A 356 9.38 -17.11 -4.07
C ASP A 356 7.99 -17.73 -4.28
N GLN A 357 7.20 -17.14 -5.16
CA GLN A 357 5.83 -17.60 -5.45
C GLN A 357 5.76 -19.04 -5.99
N PHE A 358 6.86 -19.56 -6.53
CA PHE A 358 6.97 -20.93 -7.04
C PHE A 358 7.62 -21.88 -6.03
N TYR A 359 7.99 -21.39 -4.85
CA TYR A 359 8.49 -22.26 -3.79
C TYR A 359 7.36 -23.21 -3.35
N PRO A 360 7.57 -24.53 -3.45
CA PRO A 360 6.51 -25.50 -3.23
C PRO A 360 6.25 -25.77 -1.74
N SER A 361 5.96 -24.72 -0.95
CA SER A 361 5.80 -24.78 0.51
C SER A 361 4.80 -25.86 0.94
N THR A 362 3.69 -26.01 0.21
CA THR A 362 2.64 -26.99 0.50
C THR A 362 2.85 -28.37 -0.12
N GLN A 363 3.77 -28.51 -1.09
CA GLN A 363 4.04 -29.77 -1.80
C GLN A 363 5.33 -30.45 -1.31
N ARG A 364 6.25 -29.67 -0.72
CA ARG A 364 7.53 -30.16 -0.18
C ARG A 364 7.29 -30.78 1.20
N CYS A 365 7.91 -31.92 1.47
CA CYS A 365 7.95 -32.49 2.81
C CYS A 365 8.93 -31.70 3.67
N SER A 366 8.49 -31.21 4.82
CA SER A 366 9.34 -30.47 5.76
C SER A 366 10.36 -31.35 6.46
N CYS A 367 10.11 -32.68 6.53
CA CYS A 367 11.01 -33.66 7.12
C CYS A 367 12.13 -34.07 6.15
N CYS A 368 11.81 -34.66 4.99
CA CYS A 368 12.80 -35.23 4.07
C CYS A 368 13.12 -34.34 2.84
N GLY A 369 12.39 -33.27 2.62
CA GLY A 369 12.61 -32.36 1.51
C GLY A 369 12.06 -32.80 0.15
N MET A 370 11.50 -34.01 0.01
CA MET A 370 10.89 -34.48 -1.23
C MET A 370 9.68 -33.61 -1.62
N VAL A 371 9.59 -33.29 -2.91
CA VAL A 371 8.49 -32.47 -3.47
C VAL A 371 7.52 -33.39 -4.19
N LYS A 372 6.25 -33.31 -3.84
CA LYS A 372 5.18 -34.03 -4.52
C LYS A 372 4.99 -33.51 -5.96
N THR A 373 5.01 -34.43 -6.91
CA THR A 373 4.87 -34.14 -8.34
C THR A 373 3.85 -35.08 -8.98
N GLY A 374 3.38 -34.78 -10.18
CA GLY A 374 2.47 -35.64 -10.91
C GLY A 374 1.20 -35.96 -10.15
N GLU A 375 0.92 -37.25 -9.97
CA GLU A 375 -0.30 -37.76 -9.31
C GLU A 375 -0.34 -37.57 -7.81
N ASP A 376 0.83 -37.50 -7.14
CA ASP A 376 0.94 -37.29 -5.69
C ASP A 376 0.69 -35.85 -5.29
N LYS A 377 0.56 -34.93 -6.24
CA LYS A 377 0.40 -33.51 -5.99
C LYS A 377 -0.89 -33.19 -5.25
N LEU A 378 -0.77 -32.46 -4.13
CA LEU A 378 -1.92 -31.98 -3.37
C LEU A 378 -2.71 -30.92 -4.17
N GLY A 379 -3.98 -31.22 -4.40
CA GLY A 379 -4.94 -30.29 -4.98
C GLY A 379 -5.78 -29.54 -3.94
N LEU A 380 -6.78 -28.79 -4.42
CA LEU A 380 -7.72 -28.07 -3.55
C LEU A 380 -8.70 -29.00 -2.81
N SER A 381 -8.88 -30.24 -3.27
CA SER A 381 -9.76 -31.25 -2.68
C SER A 381 -9.02 -32.39 -2.00
N GLY A 382 -7.70 -32.28 -1.86
CA GLY A 382 -6.83 -33.35 -1.40
C GLY A 382 -6.00 -33.95 -2.51
N ASP A 383 -5.44 -35.14 -2.30
CA ASP A 383 -4.69 -35.90 -3.30
C ASP A 383 -5.49 -37.09 -3.88
N LYS A 384 -4.90 -37.80 -4.86
CA LYS A 384 -5.51 -38.99 -5.46
C LYS A 384 -5.54 -40.21 -4.56
N HIS A 385 -4.79 -40.20 -3.44
CA HIS A 385 -4.69 -41.30 -2.50
C HIS A 385 -5.73 -41.22 -1.36
N GLY A 386 -6.66 -40.24 -1.43
CA GLY A 386 -7.75 -40.10 -0.46
C GLY A 386 -7.43 -39.23 0.74
N ASN A 387 -6.23 -38.61 0.80
CA ASN A 387 -5.94 -37.64 1.84
C ASN A 387 -6.74 -36.34 1.63
N GLY A 388 -7.30 -35.84 2.72
CA GLY A 388 -8.14 -34.64 2.71
C GLY A 388 -7.38 -33.36 2.41
N HIS A 389 -8.12 -32.27 2.23
CA HIS A 389 -7.58 -30.95 1.89
C HIS A 389 -6.53 -30.42 2.91
N ASN A 390 -6.71 -30.75 4.19
CA ASN A 390 -5.85 -30.26 5.28
C ASN A 390 -4.79 -31.29 5.70
N GLU A 391 -4.74 -32.45 5.04
CA GLU A 391 -3.84 -33.54 5.39
C GLU A 391 -2.63 -33.54 4.46
N TYR A 392 -1.47 -33.78 5.02
CA TYR A 392 -0.22 -33.98 4.29
C TYR A 392 0.37 -35.33 4.70
N LYS A 393 0.57 -36.22 3.72
CA LYS A 393 1.29 -37.48 3.88
C LYS A 393 2.45 -37.53 2.91
N CYS A 394 3.65 -37.73 3.39
CA CYS A 394 4.81 -37.93 2.55
C CYS A 394 4.93 -39.40 2.13
N TYR A 395 4.87 -39.69 0.83
CA TYR A 395 5.01 -41.06 0.32
C TYR A 395 6.46 -41.57 0.25
N HIS A 396 7.46 -40.70 0.57
CA HIS A 396 8.86 -41.06 0.61
C HIS A 396 9.32 -41.44 2.04
N CYS A 397 9.04 -40.61 3.03
CA CYS A 397 9.48 -40.87 4.42
C CYS A 397 8.34 -41.29 5.38
N GLY A 398 7.10 -41.33 4.91
CA GLY A 398 5.95 -41.71 5.72
C GLY A 398 5.39 -40.63 6.66
N GLU A 399 5.99 -39.45 6.72
CA GLU A 399 5.56 -38.38 7.61
C GLU A 399 4.13 -37.94 7.33
N GLU A 400 3.32 -37.83 8.40
CA GLU A 400 1.93 -37.38 8.35
C GLU A 400 1.73 -36.18 9.27
N MET A 401 1.17 -35.08 8.72
CA MET A 401 0.94 -33.85 9.48
C MET A 401 -0.18 -33.01 8.84
N ASN A 402 -0.52 -31.89 9.48
CA ASN A 402 -1.39 -30.89 8.87
C ASN A 402 -0.66 -30.22 7.69
N ARG A 403 -1.37 -30.00 6.58
CA ARG A 403 -0.83 -29.39 5.36
C ARG A 403 -0.30 -27.97 5.60
N ASP A 404 -1.05 -27.15 6.35
CA ASP A 404 -0.68 -25.76 6.61
C ASP A 404 0.49 -25.71 7.61
N GLU A 405 0.59 -26.66 8.53
CA GLU A 405 1.76 -26.83 9.41
C GLU A 405 3.00 -27.21 8.62
N ASN A 406 2.91 -28.18 7.69
CA ASN A 406 4.00 -28.53 6.78
C ASN A 406 4.47 -27.30 5.96
N ALA A 407 3.53 -26.46 5.50
CA ALA A 407 3.86 -25.24 4.77
C ALA A 407 4.65 -24.25 5.65
N VAL A 408 4.26 -24.08 6.90
CA VAL A 408 4.97 -23.22 7.86
C VAL A 408 6.39 -23.71 8.10
N ASP A 409 6.58 -25.03 8.30
CA ASP A 409 7.92 -25.62 8.49
C ASP A 409 8.81 -25.44 7.27
N ASN A 410 8.25 -25.63 6.08
CA ASN A 410 8.96 -25.36 4.83
C ASN A 410 9.36 -23.90 4.69
N LEU A 411 8.48 -22.96 5.10
CA LEU A 411 8.82 -21.54 5.10
C LEU A 411 9.95 -21.21 6.08
N ILE A 412 9.96 -21.83 7.27
CA ILE A 412 11.06 -21.67 8.23
C ILE A 412 12.39 -22.11 7.62
N GLN A 413 12.40 -23.19 6.84
CA GLN A 413 13.59 -23.73 6.17
C GLN A 413 13.98 -22.96 4.89
N TYR A 414 13.10 -22.11 4.35
CA TYR A 414 13.29 -21.44 3.05
C TYR A 414 14.64 -20.72 2.89
N PRO A 415 15.15 -19.92 3.85
CA PRO A 415 16.43 -19.22 3.70
C PRO A 415 17.65 -20.12 3.52
N GLU A 416 17.55 -21.39 3.90
CA GLU A 416 18.61 -22.40 3.77
C GLU A 416 18.43 -23.26 2.52
N SER A 417 17.29 -23.17 1.86
CA SER A 417 16.95 -23.95 0.67
C SER A 417 17.75 -23.54 -0.57
N SER A 418 17.88 -24.47 -1.53
CA SER A 418 18.44 -24.20 -2.84
C SER A 418 17.65 -23.14 -3.61
N TYR A 419 16.35 -23.05 -3.40
CA TYR A 419 15.48 -22.03 -4.01
C TYR A 419 15.92 -20.62 -3.65
N TYR A 420 16.25 -20.35 -2.39
CA TYR A 420 16.74 -19.04 -1.96
C TYR A 420 18.16 -18.75 -2.42
N LYS A 421 19.03 -19.76 -2.43
CA LYS A 421 20.44 -19.62 -2.87
C LYS A 421 20.54 -19.30 -4.36
N ASN A 422 19.65 -19.84 -5.18
CA ASN A 422 19.61 -19.59 -6.63
C ASN A 422 19.04 -18.20 -7.01
N LEU A 423 18.42 -17.47 -6.07
CA LEU A 423 17.90 -16.12 -6.28
C LEU A 423 18.90 -15.01 -5.92
N LYS A 424 20.01 -15.34 -5.26
CA LYS A 424 21.12 -14.44 -4.95
C LYS A 424 22.16 -14.45 -6.05
#